data_51bd5a21a39ee5cb2f569a6f9039ef22
#
_entry.id   51bd5a21a39ee5cb2f569a6f9039ef22
#
_cell.length_a   1.000
_cell.length_b   1.000
_cell.length_c   1.000
_cell.angle_alpha   90.00
_cell.angle_beta   90.00
_cell.angle_gamma   90.00
#
_symmetry.space_group_name_H-M   'P 1'
#
loop_
_entity.id
_entity.type
_entity.pdbx_description
1 polymer ?
#
loop_
_entity_poly.entity_id
_entity_poly.type
_entity_poly.pdbx_seq_one_letter_code
_entity_poly.pdbx_strand_id
1 'polypeptide(L)'
;MQTTTTKAIISRDNLMEYIHEDRDLLMGLQDDLSDMLSATGRYSITLDEIVQNYMPYIPLYLIENEDEIKQAFPDRITDDEYIFIYDRDMTPNEITLNVEWLD
;
A
#
# COMPACT_ATOMS: atom_id res chain seq x y z
N MET A 1 11.99 15.85 22.51
CA MET A 1 10.64 15.50 22.05
C MET A 1 10.73 14.36 21.05
N GLN A 2 10.04 13.27 21.31
CA GLN A 2 10.04 12.14 20.39
C GLN A 2 8.99 12.34 19.32
N THR A 3 9.40 12.19 18.07
CA THR A 3 8.47 12.15 16.95
C THR A 3 8.07 10.70 16.71
N THR A 4 6.82 10.38 16.95
CA THR A 4 6.31 9.02 16.73
C THR A 4 5.76 8.91 15.33
N THR A 5 6.32 7.98 14.56
CA THR A 5 5.78 7.67 13.24
C THR A 5 4.54 6.81 13.41
N THR A 6 3.43 7.26 12.87
CA THR A 6 2.18 6.50 12.92
C THR A 6 2.12 5.56 11.72
N LYS A 7 1.82 4.30 11.99
CA LYS A 7 1.68 3.28 10.93
C LYS A 7 0.23 3.08 10.56
N ALA A 8 -0.04 3.09 9.25
CA ALA A 8 -1.33 2.68 8.72
C ALA A 8 -1.32 1.16 8.62
N ILE A 9 -2.15 0.49 9.40
CA ILE A 9 -2.19 -0.98 9.44
C ILE A 9 -3.13 -1.49 8.36
N ILE A 10 -2.56 -2.22 7.40
CA ILE A 10 -3.30 -2.76 6.27
C ILE A 10 -3.16 -4.29 6.29
N SER A 11 -4.28 -5.00 6.21
CA SER A 11 -4.27 -6.45 6.13
C SER A 11 -3.77 -6.89 4.76
N ARG A 12 -2.87 -7.89 4.75
CA ARG A 12 -2.38 -8.45 3.50
C ARG A 12 -3.51 -9.04 2.66
N ASP A 13 -4.44 -9.75 3.31
CA ASP A 13 -5.56 -10.37 2.60
C ASP A 13 -6.47 -9.34 1.97
N ASN A 14 -6.77 -8.25 2.68
CA ASN A 14 -7.59 -7.17 2.14
C ASN A 14 -6.88 -6.45 1.00
N LEU A 15 -5.58 -6.24 1.13
CA LEU A 15 -4.78 -5.62 0.08
C LEU A 15 -4.76 -6.49 -1.19
N MET A 16 -4.59 -7.80 -1.04
CA MET A 16 -4.59 -8.73 -2.17
C MET A 16 -5.94 -8.73 -2.87
N GLU A 17 -7.04 -8.73 -2.11
CA GLU A 17 -8.37 -8.65 -2.68
C GLU A 17 -8.56 -7.36 -3.48
N TYR A 18 -8.13 -6.24 -2.91
CA TYR A 18 -8.20 -4.95 -3.60
C TYR A 18 -7.41 -4.94 -4.91
N ILE A 19 -6.19 -5.48 -4.88
CA ILE A 19 -5.33 -5.53 -6.08
C ILE A 19 -5.99 -6.40 -7.16
N HIS A 20 -6.55 -7.54 -6.78
CA HIS A 20 -7.20 -8.44 -7.75
C HIS A 20 -8.48 -7.85 -8.34
N GLU A 21 -9.17 -6.98 -7.61
CA GLU A 21 -10.37 -6.31 -8.12
C GLU A 21 -10.04 -5.14 -9.03
N ASP A 22 -8.88 -4.53 -8.87
CA ASP A 22 -8.44 -3.40 -9.71
C ASP A 22 -7.53 -3.93 -10.82
N ARG A 23 -8.11 -4.18 -11.98
CA ARG A 23 -7.40 -4.78 -13.11
C ARG A 23 -6.20 -3.97 -13.57
N ASP A 24 -6.33 -2.65 -13.63
CA ASP A 24 -5.24 -1.79 -14.10
C ASP A 24 -4.05 -1.86 -13.14
N LEU A 25 -4.33 -1.82 -11.84
CA LEU A 25 -3.31 -1.96 -10.81
C LEU A 25 -2.64 -3.33 -10.87
N LEU A 26 -3.46 -4.39 -10.97
CA LEU A 26 -2.94 -5.76 -11.04
C LEU A 26 -2.04 -5.96 -12.25
N MET A 27 -2.48 -5.52 -13.41
CA MET A 27 -1.69 -5.65 -14.64
C MET A 27 -0.38 -4.86 -14.57
N GLY A 28 -0.43 -3.65 -14.04
CA GLY A 28 0.76 -2.84 -13.85
C GLY A 28 1.77 -3.49 -12.93
N LEU A 29 1.30 -4.04 -11.81
CA LEU A 29 2.15 -4.75 -10.87
C LEU A 29 2.74 -6.02 -11.48
N GLN A 30 1.94 -6.79 -12.20
CA GLN A 30 2.39 -8.01 -12.84
C GLN A 30 3.49 -7.72 -13.88
N ASP A 31 3.29 -6.71 -14.70
CA ASP A 31 4.26 -6.33 -15.72
C ASP A 31 5.59 -5.87 -15.11
N ASP A 32 5.52 -5.00 -14.10
CA ASP A 32 6.72 -4.48 -13.45
C ASP A 32 7.46 -5.55 -12.67
N LEU A 33 6.73 -6.44 -11.99
CA LEU A 33 7.36 -7.55 -11.26
C LEU A 33 7.99 -8.55 -12.20
N SER A 34 7.36 -8.80 -13.36
CA SER A 34 7.94 -9.66 -14.38
C SER A 34 9.26 -9.08 -14.89
N ASP A 35 9.31 -7.77 -15.13
CA ASP A 35 10.53 -7.09 -15.55
C ASP A 35 11.60 -7.14 -14.46
N MET A 36 11.23 -6.91 -13.21
CA MET A 36 12.16 -7.01 -12.08
C MET A 36 12.71 -8.42 -11.91
N LEU A 37 11.85 -9.42 -12.06
CA LEU A 37 12.26 -10.83 -11.98
C LEU A 37 13.30 -11.15 -13.05
N SER A 38 13.08 -10.69 -14.28
CA SER A 38 14.01 -10.91 -15.39
C SER A 38 15.33 -10.17 -15.19
N ALA A 39 15.28 -8.96 -14.62
CA ALA A 39 16.47 -8.13 -14.46
C ALA A 39 17.29 -8.47 -13.22
N THR A 40 16.63 -8.80 -12.11
CA THR A 40 17.28 -8.95 -10.81
C THR A 40 17.03 -10.28 -10.12
N GLY A 41 16.12 -11.10 -10.62
CA GLY A 41 15.72 -12.35 -9.99
C GLY A 41 14.85 -12.18 -8.75
N ARG A 42 14.30 -10.99 -8.55
CA ARG A 42 13.50 -10.67 -7.38
C ARG A 42 12.05 -11.13 -7.56
N TYR A 43 11.52 -11.83 -6.56
CA TYR A 43 10.20 -12.45 -6.61
C TYR A 43 9.14 -11.75 -5.76
N SER A 44 9.51 -10.68 -5.06
CA SER A 44 8.59 -10.05 -4.11
C SER A 44 8.64 -8.53 -4.18
N ILE A 45 7.56 -7.91 -3.68
CA ILE A 45 7.46 -6.46 -3.59
C ILE A 45 6.91 -6.11 -2.21
N THR A 46 7.40 -5.03 -1.60
CA THR A 46 6.91 -4.57 -0.30
C THR A 46 5.71 -3.65 -0.48
N LEU A 47 4.88 -3.57 0.58
CA LEU A 47 3.75 -2.63 0.59
C LEU A 47 4.22 -1.18 0.40
N ASP A 48 5.35 -0.82 1.01
CA ASP A 48 5.91 0.52 0.86
C ASP A 48 6.21 0.85 -0.61
N GLU A 49 6.77 -0.10 -1.35
CA GLU A 49 7.05 0.07 -2.77
C GLU A 49 5.75 0.21 -3.58
N ILE A 50 4.72 -0.56 -3.21
CA ILE A 50 3.41 -0.48 -3.88
C ILE A 50 2.80 0.91 -3.66
N VAL A 51 2.83 1.39 -2.43
CA VAL A 51 2.28 2.71 -2.10
C VAL A 51 3.03 3.82 -2.86
N GLN A 52 4.34 3.75 -2.89
CA GLN A 52 5.14 4.79 -3.53
C GLN A 52 4.94 4.84 -5.04
N ASN A 53 4.82 3.69 -5.68
CA ASN A 53 4.86 3.61 -7.13
C ASN A 53 3.49 3.42 -7.78
N TYR A 54 2.51 2.87 -7.06
CA TYR A 54 1.23 2.49 -7.66
C TYR A 54 0.01 3.02 -6.93
N MET A 55 0.09 3.22 -5.62
CA MET A 55 -1.07 3.56 -4.80
C MET A 55 -0.77 4.72 -3.85
N PRO A 56 -0.60 5.95 -4.38
CA PRO A 56 -0.38 7.11 -3.50
C PRO A 56 -1.59 7.40 -2.60
N TYR A 57 -2.78 6.99 -3.03
CA TYR A 57 -4.01 7.10 -2.25
C TYR A 57 -4.51 5.70 -1.93
N ILE A 58 -4.75 5.43 -0.65
CA ILE A 58 -5.23 4.13 -0.21
C ILE A 58 -6.65 4.26 0.30
N PRO A 59 -7.58 3.37 -0.12
CA PRO A 59 -8.94 3.37 0.42
C PRO A 59 -8.92 3.18 1.93
N LEU A 60 -9.67 4.01 2.64
CA LEU A 60 -9.69 3.95 4.11
C LEU A 60 -10.19 2.60 4.63
N TYR A 61 -11.07 1.92 3.89
CA TYR A 61 -11.60 0.65 4.33
C TYR A 61 -10.53 -0.46 4.43
N LEU A 62 -9.38 -0.28 3.76
CA LEU A 62 -8.27 -1.22 3.87
C LEU A 62 -7.46 -1.04 5.15
N ILE A 63 -7.61 0.10 5.82
CA ILE A 63 -6.81 0.44 6.99
C ILE A 63 -7.54 -0.02 8.26
N GLU A 64 -6.91 -0.92 9.02
CA GLU A 64 -7.49 -1.47 10.23
C GLU A 64 -7.59 -0.44 11.36
N ASN A 65 -6.62 0.48 11.46
CA ASN A 65 -6.61 1.55 12.45
C ASN A 65 -7.08 2.88 11.86
N GLU A 66 -8.16 2.83 11.07
CA GLU A 66 -8.71 3.98 10.35
C GLU A 66 -8.98 5.18 11.26
N ASP A 67 -9.60 4.96 12.42
CA ASP A 67 -9.94 6.05 13.33
C ASP A 67 -8.70 6.77 13.84
N GLU A 68 -7.67 6.01 14.20
CA GLU A 68 -6.39 6.57 14.65
C GLU A 68 -5.77 7.43 13.54
N ILE A 69 -5.77 6.93 12.33
CA ILE A 69 -5.19 7.63 11.18
C ILE A 69 -5.98 8.90 10.86
N LYS A 70 -7.30 8.85 10.91
CA LYS A 70 -8.15 10.03 10.68
C LYS A 70 -7.89 11.12 11.71
N GLN A 71 -7.67 10.74 12.95
CA GLN A 71 -7.40 11.70 14.03
C GLN A 71 -6.01 12.31 13.91
N ALA A 72 -5.03 11.49 13.51
CA ALA A 72 -3.65 11.92 13.40
C ALA A 72 -3.39 12.76 12.14
N PHE A 73 -4.06 12.45 11.04
CA PHE A 73 -3.79 13.08 9.74
C PHE A 73 -5.07 13.49 9.00
N PRO A 74 -5.88 14.37 9.60
CA PRO A 74 -7.16 14.76 8.97
C PRO A 74 -6.97 15.46 7.62
N ASP A 75 -5.84 16.14 7.42
CA ASP A 75 -5.58 16.90 6.19
C ASP A 75 -5.19 16.01 5.01
N ARG A 76 -4.96 14.74 5.26
CA ARG A 76 -4.54 13.80 4.21
C ARG A 76 -5.69 12.97 3.66
N ILE A 77 -6.88 13.17 4.18
CA ILE A 77 -8.07 12.43 3.75
C ILE A 77 -8.69 13.13 2.56
N THR A 78 -8.93 12.39 1.49
CA THR A 78 -9.52 12.89 0.26
C THR A 78 -10.90 12.26 0.07
N ASP A 79 -11.92 13.10 -0.09
CA ASP A 79 -13.31 12.69 -0.35
C ASP A 79 -13.89 11.75 0.71
N ASP A 80 -13.31 11.75 1.92
CA ASP A 80 -13.68 10.88 3.04
C ASP A 80 -13.55 9.38 2.73
N GLU A 81 -12.93 9.02 1.61
CA GLU A 81 -12.79 7.63 1.17
C GLU A 81 -11.36 7.16 1.04
N TYR A 82 -10.42 8.10 0.84
CA TYR A 82 -9.03 7.79 0.56
C TYR A 82 -8.10 8.56 1.46
N ILE A 83 -6.92 8.02 1.72
CA ILE A 83 -5.89 8.72 2.45
C ILE A 83 -4.56 8.65 1.69
N PHE A 84 -3.86 9.78 1.66
CA PHE A 84 -2.51 9.86 1.09
C PHE A 84 -1.52 9.51 2.20
N ILE A 85 -0.81 8.40 2.07
CA ILE A 85 0.07 7.90 3.14
C ILE A 85 1.56 7.99 2.82
N TYR A 86 1.91 8.51 1.65
CA TYR A 86 3.31 8.67 1.29
C TYR A 86 3.90 9.90 1.95
N ASP A 87 4.40 9.71 3.19
CA ASP A 87 4.98 10.78 3.98
C ASP A 87 5.83 10.18 5.10
N ARG A 88 6.75 10.98 5.64
CA ARG A 88 7.66 10.55 6.71
C ARG A 88 6.95 10.28 8.03
N ASP A 89 5.86 11.00 8.29
CA ASP A 89 5.14 10.91 9.56
C ASP A 89 4.14 9.77 9.58
N MET A 90 3.80 9.23 8.42
CA MET A 90 2.88 8.12 8.30
C MET A 90 3.42 7.11 7.27
N THR A 91 3.56 5.87 7.71
CA THR A 91 4.06 4.80 6.84
C THR A 91 3.11 3.61 6.89
N PRO A 92 3.05 2.79 5.84
CA PRO A 92 2.31 1.55 5.92
C PRO A 92 3.09 0.53 6.77
N ASN A 93 2.38 -0.44 7.33
CA ASN A 93 3.03 -1.55 8.04
C ASN A 93 3.81 -2.41 7.04
N GLU A 94 4.77 -3.17 7.55
CA GLU A 94 5.59 -4.03 6.72
C GLU A 94 4.79 -5.23 6.21
N ILE A 95 4.65 -5.32 4.90
CA ILE A 95 4.04 -6.45 4.21
C ILE A 95 4.87 -6.71 2.96
N THR A 96 5.18 -7.99 2.71
CA THR A 96 5.85 -8.40 1.48
C THR A 96 4.90 -9.31 0.70
N LEU A 97 4.68 -8.98 -0.58
CA LEU A 97 3.85 -9.78 -1.47
C LEU A 97 4.74 -10.52 -2.46
N ASN A 98 4.50 -11.81 -2.62
CA ASN A 98 5.21 -12.61 -3.60
C ASN A 98 4.56 -12.46 -4.97
N VAL A 99 5.37 -12.45 -6.02
CA VAL A 99 4.88 -12.27 -7.38
C VAL A 99 3.83 -13.33 -7.77
N GLU A 100 3.99 -14.55 -7.27
CA GLU A 100 3.07 -15.64 -7.57
C GLU A 100 1.66 -15.43 -7.02
N TRP A 101 1.52 -14.57 -6.00
CA TRP A 101 0.20 -14.23 -5.44
C TRP A 101 -0.57 -13.26 -6.31
N LEU A 102 0.09 -12.63 -7.27
CA LEU A 102 -0.52 -11.67 -8.18
C LEU A 102 -1.00 -12.29 -9.50
N ASP A 103 -0.72 -13.56 -9.69
CA ASP A 103 -1.14 -14.30 -10.88
C ASP A 103 -2.63 -14.69 -10.85
#